data_78dec86edca67ebb6f53aa5d9f63d601
#
_entry.id   78dec86edca67ebb6f53aa5d9f63d601
#
_cell.length_a   1.000
_cell.length_b   1.000
_cell.length_c   1.000
_cell.angle_alpha   90.00
_cell.angle_beta   90.00
_cell.angle_gamma   90.00
#
_symmetry.space_group_name_H-M   'P 1'
#
loop_
_entity.id
_entity.type
_entity.pdbx_description
1 polymer ?
#
loop_
_entity_poly.entity_id
_entity_poly.type
_entity_poly.pdbx_seq_one_letter_code
_entity_poly.pdbx_strand_id
1 'polypeptide(L)'
;GDRAAAPAGELAAWWTAFDDPVLTSLVSRALAANLDVRQAALRVREARLQQRIVRGGQGPQANASTSATASHLSRNALPASLANLFSGSSGSGGGLGLPGETIRTYQAGFDASWELDLFGGDARANEAAQARADAALWSRRDAEVVLAAEVASTWLQTRSLRRRLTLADDALATRRELLGFAEVRRRHGLADDAEVLRERQSLEQASVQREDLQARADAGLHALA
;
A
#
# COMPACT_ATOMS: atom_id res chain seq x y z
N GLY A 1 29.91 7.22 -19.10
CA GLY A 1 30.13 7.73 -17.78
C GLY A 1 29.33 6.90 -16.80
N ASP A 2 30.00 5.97 -16.16
CA ASP A 2 29.46 5.07 -15.13
C ASP A 2 29.13 5.93 -13.91
N ARG A 3 27.85 6.27 -13.73
CA ARG A 3 27.39 6.79 -12.44
C ARG A 3 27.32 5.58 -11.52
N ALA A 4 28.32 5.44 -10.68
CA ALA A 4 28.27 4.49 -9.57
C ALA A 4 26.92 4.66 -8.85
N ALA A 5 26.12 3.59 -8.80
CA ALA A 5 24.88 3.59 -8.08
C ALA A 5 25.20 3.93 -6.61
N ALA A 6 24.56 5.00 -6.09
CA ALA A 6 24.73 5.37 -4.68
C ALA A 6 24.39 4.17 -3.79
N PRO A 7 25.14 3.92 -2.72
CA PRO A 7 24.87 2.82 -1.82
C PRO A 7 23.44 2.91 -1.28
N ALA A 8 22.76 1.76 -1.19
CA ALA A 8 21.33 1.68 -0.87
C ALA A 8 20.93 2.40 0.44
N GLY A 9 21.90 2.66 1.35
CA GLY A 9 21.72 3.44 2.57
C GLY A 9 21.59 4.96 2.33
N GLU A 10 22.27 5.51 1.32
CA GLU A 10 22.17 6.94 0.98
C GLU A 10 20.86 7.28 0.26
N LEU A 11 20.33 6.34 -0.52
CA LEU A 11 19.02 6.51 -1.17
C LEU A 11 17.87 6.46 -0.17
N ALA A 12 18.06 5.84 0.99
CA ALA A 12 17.02 5.69 2.01
C ALA A 12 16.78 6.95 2.85
N ALA A 13 17.67 7.97 2.77
CA ALA A 13 17.55 9.20 3.57
C ALA A 13 18.08 10.44 2.79
N TRP A 14 17.88 10.47 1.47
CA TRP A 14 18.38 11.53 0.58
C TRP A 14 17.95 12.95 0.99
N TRP A 15 16.78 13.09 1.64
CA TRP A 15 16.26 14.38 2.12
C TRP A 15 17.10 15.01 3.24
N THR A 16 17.92 14.22 3.93
CA THR A 16 18.85 14.75 4.96
C THR A 16 19.93 15.65 4.38
N ALA A 17 20.22 15.53 3.07
CA ALA A 17 21.13 16.41 2.37
C ALA A 17 20.67 17.88 2.32
N PHE A 18 19.39 18.17 2.61
CA PHE A 18 18.87 19.54 2.72
C PHE A 18 19.17 20.21 4.07
N ASP A 19 19.70 19.48 5.04
CA ASP A 19 20.04 19.94 6.39
C ASP A 19 18.88 20.71 7.07
N ASP A 20 17.64 20.23 6.84
CA ASP A 20 16.42 20.80 7.39
C ASP A 20 15.77 19.82 8.38
N PRO A 21 15.83 20.11 9.70
CA PRO A 21 15.27 19.21 10.72
C PRO A 21 13.74 19.11 10.65
N VAL A 22 13.06 20.17 10.16
CA VAL A 22 11.59 20.14 9.99
C VAL A 22 11.22 19.21 8.85
N LEU A 23 11.89 19.29 7.71
CA LEU A 23 11.71 18.36 6.59
C LEU A 23 11.94 16.92 7.03
N THR A 24 13.02 16.66 7.76
CA THR A 24 13.35 15.32 8.25
C THR A 24 12.24 14.78 9.18
N SER A 25 11.71 15.62 10.07
CA SER A 25 10.57 15.23 10.92
C SER A 25 9.30 14.95 10.13
N LEU A 26 8.97 15.77 9.12
CA LEU A 26 7.80 15.59 8.28
C LEU A 26 7.87 14.27 7.49
N VAL A 27 9.00 14.01 6.83
CA VAL A 27 9.20 12.76 6.06
C VAL A 27 9.12 11.54 6.97
N SER A 28 9.77 11.57 8.13
CA SER A 28 9.73 10.42 9.06
C SER A 28 8.31 10.13 9.58
N ARG A 29 7.53 11.16 9.88
CA ARG A 29 6.12 11.03 10.28
C ARG A 29 5.26 10.50 9.12
N ALA A 30 5.44 11.02 7.92
CA ALA A 30 4.72 10.57 6.74
C ALA A 30 4.99 9.08 6.45
N LEU A 31 6.25 8.66 6.46
CA LEU A 31 6.64 7.25 6.26
C LEU A 31 6.05 6.31 7.32
N ALA A 32 5.94 6.77 8.57
CA ALA A 32 5.37 5.97 9.65
C ALA A 32 3.84 5.86 9.60
N ALA A 33 3.14 6.91 9.13
CA ALA A 33 1.69 7.01 9.15
C ALA A 33 1.02 6.62 7.83
N ASN A 34 1.72 6.67 6.70
CA ASN A 34 1.15 6.45 5.39
C ASN A 34 0.62 5.02 5.21
N LEU A 35 -0.63 4.91 4.73
CA LEU A 35 -1.31 3.63 4.55
C LEU A 35 -0.77 2.84 3.35
N ASP A 36 -0.33 3.51 2.29
CA ASP A 36 0.20 2.85 1.08
C ASP A 36 1.55 2.18 1.37
N VAL A 37 2.41 2.82 2.16
CA VAL A 37 3.67 2.22 2.64
C VAL A 37 3.38 1.00 3.53
N ARG A 38 2.37 1.08 4.40
CA ARG A 38 1.93 -0.06 5.23
C ARG A 38 1.36 -1.18 4.37
N GLN A 39 0.55 -0.87 3.36
CA GLN A 39 0.02 -1.85 2.42
C GLN A 39 1.15 -2.52 1.61
N ALA A 40 2.13 -1.75 1.13
CA ALA A 40 3.30 -2.30 0.46
C ALA A 40 4.10 -3.26 1.38
N ALA A 41 4.24 -2.93 2.67
CA ALA A 41 4.87 -3.82 3.65
C ALA A 41 4.10 -5.14 3.84
N LEU A 42 2.77 -5.10 3.82
CA LEU A 42 1.93 -6.32 3.88
C LEU A 42 2.08 -7.17 2.61
N ARG A 43 2.17 -6.56 1.43
CA ARG A 43 2.46 -7.28 0.16
C ARG A 43 3.81 -7.98 0.18
N VAL A 44 4.84 -7.37 0.77
CA VAL A 44 6.13 -8.04 0.98
C VAL A 44 5.97 -9.27 1.87
N ARG A 45 5.20 -9.16 2.95
CA ARG A 45 4.93 -10.28 3.86
C ARG A 45 4.16 -11.41 3.15
N GLU A 46 3.16 -11.06 2.37
CA GLU A 46 2.38 -12.01 1.55
C GLU A 46 3.29 -12.75 0.56
N ALA A 47 4.12 -12.02 -0.21
CA ALA A 47 5.06 -12.64 -1.17
C ALA A 47 6.04 -13.61 -0.49
N ARG A 48 6.54 -13.28 0.71
CA ARG A 48 7.39 -14.17 1.51
C ARG A 48 6.66 -15.41 2.02
N LEU A 49 5.38 -15.27 2.39
CA LEU A 49 4.55 -16.41 2.78
C LEU A 49 4.30 -17.31 1.57
N GLN A 50 4.02 -16.73 0.41
CA GLN A 50 3.85 -17.48 -0.84
C GLN A 50 5.12 -18.27 -1.22
N GLN A 51 6.31 -17.67 -1.03
CA GLN A 51 7.59 -18.37 -1.20
C GLN A 51 7.70 -19.59 -0.25
N ARG A 52 7.25 -19.44 1.01
CA ARG A 52 7.25 -20.56 1.96
C ARG A 52 6.27 -21.65 1.56
N ILE A 53 5.09 -21.32 1.01
CA ILE A 53 4.11 -22.28 0.49
C ILE A 53 4.71 -23.07 -0.66
N VAL A 54 5.36 -22.41 -1.62
CA VAL A 54 6.04 -23.07 -2.74
C VAL A 54 7.08 -24.08 -2.23
N ARG A 55 7.92 -23.66 -1.27
CA ARG A 55 8.91 -24.55 -0.65
C ARG A 55 8.27 -25.72 0.12
N GLY A 56 7.20 -25.46 0.84
CA GLY A 56 6.50 -26.48 1.63
C GLY A 56 5.83 -27.54 0.77
N GLY A 57 5.39 -27.19 -0.43
CA GLY A 57 4.76 -28.14 -1.37
C GLY A 57 5.74 -29.11 -2.05
N GLN A 58 7.06 -28.86 -1.97
CA GLN A 58 8.10 -29.65 -2.64
C GLN A 58 8.60 -30.84 -1.81
N GLY A 59 8.21 -30.92 -0.53
CA GLY A 59 8.57 -32.01 0.36
C GLY A 59 7.58 -33.17 0.31
N PRO A 60 7.92 -34.29 0.99
CA PRO A 60 6.97 -35.38 1.17
C PRO A 60 5.73 -34.91 1.90
N GLN A 61 4.57 -35.25 1.37
CA GLN A 61 3.26 -34.94 1.94
C GLN A 61 2.66 -36.19 2.55
N ALA A 62 2.14 -36.08 3.76
CA ALA A 62 1.49 -37.17 4.45
C ALA A 62 0.08 -36.73 4.85
N ASN A 63 -0.91 -37.52 4.51
CA ASN A 63 -2.30 -37.30 4.86
C ASN A 63 -2.81 -38.44 5.74
N ALA A 64 -3.55 -38.11 6.78
CA ALA A 64 -4.29 -39.04 7.58
C ALA A 64 -5.78 -38.78 7.39
N SER A 65 -6.52 -39.84 7.03
CA SER A 65 -7.97 -39.76 6.85
C SER A 65 -8.68 -40.72 7.76
N THR A 66 -9.81 -40.32 8.30
CA THR A 66 -10.71 -41.19 9.01
C THR A 66 -12.13 -40.87 8.56
N SER A 67 -12.89 -41.95 8.33
CA SER A 67 -14.30 -41.81 7.98
C SER A 67 -15.14 -42.84 8.74
N ALA A 68 -16.34 -42.41 9.11
CA ALA A 68 -17.38 -43.27 9.69
C ALA A 68 -18.64 -43.09 8.84
N THR A 69 -19.08 -44.19 8.20
CA THR A 69 -20.25 -44.16 7.34
C THR A 69 -21.30 -45.15 7.90
N ALA A 70 -22.50 -44.67 8.09
CA ALA A 70 -23.66 -45.50 8.44
C ALA A 70 -24.58 -45.58 7.20
N SER A 71 -24.71 -46.75 6.62
CA SER A 71 -25.59 -46.99 5.46
C SER A 71 -26.75 -47.85 5.90
N HIS A 72 -27.98 -47.35 5.71
CA HIS A 72 -29.20 -48.15 5.93
C HIS A 72 -29.72 -48.66 4.59
N LEU A 73 -29.68 -49.97 4.38
CA LEU A 73 -30.18 -50.59 3.17
C LEU A 73 -31.69 -50.78 3.30
N SER A 74 -32.47 -50.07 2.48
CA SER A 74 -33.93 -50.21 2.49
C SER A 74 -34.35 -51.60 2.00
N ARG A 75 -35.30 -52.22 2.71
CA ARG A 75 -35.88 -53.50 2.30
C ARG A 75 -36.58 -53.43 0.95
N ASN A 76 -37.03 -52.27 0.53
CA ASN A 76 -37.75 -52.06 -0.73
C ASN A 76 -36.82 -51.67 -1.90
N ALA A 77 -35.51 -51.63 -1.69
CA ALA A 77 -34.54 -51.26 -2.73
C ALA A 77 -34.18 -52.42 -3.66
N LEU A 78 -34.48 -53.65 -3.28
CA LEU A 78 -34.19 -54.81 -4.06
C LEU A 78 -35.45 -55.35 -4.74
N PRO A 79 -35.40 -55.70 -6.06
CA PRO A 79 -36.48 -56.43 -6.71
C PRO A 79 -36.76 -57.75 -5.98
N ALA A 80 -38.03 -58.19 -5.89
CA ALA A 80 -38.44 -59.35 -5.14
C ALA A 80 -37.70 -60.61 -5.57
N SER A 81 -37.28 -60.72 -6.84
CA SER A 81 -36.46 -61.84 -7.40
C SER A 81 -35.06 -61.89 -6.76
N LEU A 82 -34.47 -60.80 -6.41
CA LEU A 82 -33.14 -60.76 -5.78
C LEU A 82 -33.25 -60.95 -4.25
N ALA A 83 -34.30 -60.45 -3.63
CA ALA A 83 -34.57 -60.64 -2.20
C ALA A 83 -34.70 -62.11 -1.80
N ASN A 84 -35.29 -62.99 -2.68
CA ASN A 84 -35.41 -64.42 -2.47
C ASN A 84 -34.08 -65.18 -2.56
N LEU A 85 -33.11 -64.69 -3.31
CA LEU A 85 -31.76 -65.28 -3.37
C LEU A 85 -30.96 -65.03 -2.07
N PHE A 86 -31.20 -63.95 -1.41
CA PHE A 86 -30.53 -63.60 -0.13
C PHE A 86 -31.22 -64.15 1.11
N SER A 87 -32.51 -64.59 0.97
CA SER A 87 -33.28 -65.22 2.04
C SER A 87 -32.92 -66.71 2.27
N GLY A 88 -32.24 -67.36 1.35
CA GLY A 88 -31.86 -68.73 1.42
C GLY A 88 -30.45 -69.03 1.95
N SER A 89 -29.66 -68.03 2.22
CA SER A 89 -28.25 -68.16 2.64
C SER A 89 -28.06 -67.87 4.09
N SER A 90 -28.54 -68.66 5.00
CA SER A 90 -28.13 -68.68 6.42
C SER A 90 -26.80 -69.39 6.60
N GLY A 91 -25.79 -69.03 5.82
CA GLY A 91 -24.41 -69.52 5.89
C GLY A 91 -23.47 -68.42 6.39
N SER A 92 -22.85 -68.68 7.51
CA SER A 92 -21.75 -67.99 8.12
C SER A 92 -20.67 -67.64 7.08
N GLY A 93 -20.56 -66.33 6.77
CA GLY A 93 -19.36 -65.83 6.06
C GLY A 93 -19.61 -64.65 5.14
N GLY A 94 -19.26 -63.46 5.58
CA GLY A 94 -18.91 -62.35 4.70
C GLY A 94 -20.02 -61.37 4.32
N GLY A 95 -20.38 -60.47 5.15
CA GLY A 95 -20.42 -59.05 4.94
C GLY A 95 -21.28 -58.38 3.88
N LEU A 96 -22.29 -59.04 3.30
CA LEU A 96 -23.33 -58.34 2.54
C LEU A 96 -24.52 -58.11 3.48
N GLY A 97 -24.68 -56.86 3.95
CA GLY A 97 -25.74 -56.46 4.84
C GLY A 97 -27.13 -56.84 4.33
N LEU A 98 -27.94 -57.47 5.16
CA LEU A 98 -29.33 -57.84 4.84
C LEU A 98 -30.19 -56.58 4.66
N PRO A 99 -31.20 -56.62 3.77
CA PRO A 99 -32.12 -55.49 3.60
C PRO A 99 -32.81 -55.17 4.93
N GLY A 100 -32.71 -53.92 5.37
CA GLY A 100 -33.22 -53.40 6.65
C GLY A 100 -32.20 -53.36 7.77
N GLU A 101 -30.95 -53.70 7.53
CA GLU A 101 -29.85 -53.59 8.47
C GLU A 101 -29.04 -52.30 8.25
N THR A 102 -28.54 -51.73 9.36
CA THR A 102 -27.64 -50.56 9.28
C THR A 102 -26.19 -51.04 9.35
N ILE A 103 -25.49 -50.89 8.23
CA ILE A 103 -24.07 -51.17 8.15
C ILE A 103 -23.29 -49.96 8.57
N ARG A 104 -22.45 -50.11 9.57
CA ARG A 104 -21.50 -49.05 10.01
C ARG A 104 -20.11 -49.45 9.58
N THR A 105 -19.54 -48.63 8.71
CA THR A 105 -18.19 -48.83 8.20
C THR A 105 -17.29 -47.76 8.81
N TYR A 106 -16.22 -48.19 9.43
CA TYR A 106 -15.16 -47.29 9.94
C TYR A 106 -13.92 -47.52 9.08
N GLN A 107 -13.38 -46.46 8.57
CA GLN A 107 -12.15 -46.48 7.77
C GLN A 107 -11.16 -45.52 8.35
N ALA A 108 -9.94 -45.95 8.59
CA ALA A 108 -8.80 -45.13 8.91
C ALA A 108 -7.70 -45.43 7.90
N GLY A 109 -7.16 -44.40 7.30
CA GLY A 109 -6.11 -44.53 6.29
C GLY A 109 -5.01 -43.50 6.51
N PHE A 110 -3.83 -43.84 6.11
CA PHE A 110 -2.66 -43.02 6.04
C PHE A 110 -2.04 -43.17 4.67
N ASP A 111 -1.77 -42.06 3.99
CA ASP A 111 -1.07 -42.02 2.70
C ASP A 111 0.06 -41.01 2.73
N ALA A 112 1.14 -41.33 2.04
CA ALA A 112 2.26 -40.42 1.84
C ALA A 112 2.66 -40.42 0.37
N SER A 113 2.89 -39.24 -0.17
CA SER A 113 3.35 -39.05 -1.54
C SER A 113 4.51 -38.03 -1.57
N TRP A 114 5.44 -38.25 -2.47
CA TRP A 114 6.54 -37.33 -2.72
C TRP A 114 6.91 -37.39 -4.20
N GLU A 115 6.95 -36.20 -4.82
CA GLU A 115 7.41 -36.05 -6.20
C GLU A 115 8.90 -35.62 -6.19
N LEU A 116 9.73 -36.42 -6.86
CA LEU A 116 11.17 -36.12 -6.94
C LEU A 116 11.45 -35.20 -8.13
N ASP A 117 12.07 -34.03 -7.84
CA ASP A 117 12.42 -33.05 -8.87
C ASP A 117 13.66 -33.48 -9.67
N LEU A 118 13.49 -34.33 -10.67
CA LEU A 118 14.56 -34.83 -11.52
C LEU A 118 15.03 -33.80 -12.58
N PHE A 119 14.18 -32.83 -12.92
CA PHE A 119 14.44 -31.86 -13.99
C PHE A 119 14.62 -30.41 -13.50
N GLY A 120 14.59 -30.19 -12.20
CA GLY A 120 14.84 -28.88 -11.59
C GLY A 120 13.63 -27.91 -11.66
N GLY A 121 12.42 -28.42 -11.87
CA GLY A 121 11.19 -27.64 -11.89
C GLY A 121 10.94 -26.92 -10.57
N ASP A 122 11.11 -27.62 -9.45
CA ASP A 122 10.97 -27.11 -8.11
C ASP A 122 12.02 -26.04 -7.78
N ALA A 123 13.27 -26.24 -8.22
CA ALA A 123 14.33 -25.26 -8.07
C ALA A 123 13.98 -23.95 -8.79
N ARG A 124 13.44 -24.05 -10.01
CA ARG A 124 12.99 -22.86 -10.79
C ARG A 124 11.76 -22.20 -10.18
N ALA A 125 10.82 -22.98 -9.64
CA ALA A 125 9.65 -22.46 -8.94
C ALA A 125 10.06 -21.68 -7.66
N ASN A 126 11.03 -22.18 -6.92
CA ASN A 126 11.60 -21.49 -5.74
C ASN A 126 12.30 -20.17 -6.15
N GLU A 127 13.14 -20.21 -7.18
CA GLU A 127 13.82 -19.02 -7.71
C GLU A 127 12.80 -17.95 -8.15
N ALA A 128 11.76 -18.36 -8.87
CA ALA A 128 10.68 -17.47 -9.28
C ALA A 128 9.91 -16.86 -8.09
N ALA A 129 9.62 -17.66 -7.06
CA ALA A 129 8.94 -17.21 -5.86
C ALA A 129 9.82 -16.23 -5.05
N GLN A 130 11.14 -16.47 -4.99
CA GLN A 130 12.08 -15.55 -4.37
C GLN A 130 12.16 -14.24 -5.14
N ALA A 131 12.28 -14.27 -6.45
CA ALA A 131 12.32 -13.06 -7.29
C ALA A 131 11.05 -12.21 -7.13
N ARG A 132 9.87 -12.84 -6.96
CA ARG A 132 8.62 -12.13 -6.65
C ARG A 132 8.67 -11.44 -5.27
N ALA A 133 9.24 -12.11 -4.26
CA ALA A 133 9.39 -11.52 -2.93
C ALA A 133 10.36 -10.32 -2.95
N ASP A 134 11.44 -10.42 -3.73
CA ASP A 134 12.39 -9.34 -3.93
C ASP A 134 11.76 -8.18 -4.71
N ALA A 135 10.97 -8.46 -5.75
CA ALA A 135 10.22 -7.45 -6.49
C ALA A 135 9.24 -6.68 -5.57
N ALA A 136 8.52 -7.39 -4.69
CA ALA A 136 7.64 -6.75 -3.72
C ALA A 136 8.42 -5.84 -2.73
N LEU A 137 9.62 -6.25 -2.31
CA LEU A 137 10.49 -5.44 -1.47
C LEU A 137 10.94 -4.15 -2.17
N TRP A 138 11.32 -4.23 -3.44
CA TRP A 138 11.71 -3.07 -4.22
C TRP A 138 10.52 -2.14 -4.48
N SER A 139 9.33 -2.68 -4.75
CA SER A 139 8.10 -1.89 -4.88
C SER A 139 7.76 -1.12 -3.60
N ARG A 140 7.98 -1.71 -2.43
CA ARG A 140 7.83 -1.00 -1.16
C ARG A 140 8.83 0.16 -1.04
N ARG A 141 10.12 -0.07 -1.38
CA ARG A 141 11.14 0.99 -1.34
C ARG A 141 10.83 2.13 -2.30
N ASP A 142 10.31 1.81 -3.47
CA ASP A 142 9.84 2.80 -4.44
C ASP A 142 8.75 3.68 -3.85
N ALA A 143 7.73 3.09 -3.23
CA ALA A 143 6.68 3.84 -2.54
C ALA A 143 7.21 4.76 -1.42
N GLU A 144 8.21 4.30 -0.66
CA GLU A 144 8.88 5.11 0.38
C GLU A 144 9.61 6.32 -0.24
N VAL A 145 10.31 6.13 -1.36
CA VAL A 145 11.03 7.21 -2.06
C VAL A 145 10.06 8.22 -2.66
N VAL A 146 9.00 7.75 -3.32
CA VAL A 146 7.97 8.62 -3.92
C VAL A 146 7.31 9.49 -2.85
N LEU A 147 6.87 8.88 -1.74
CA LEU A 147 6.26 9.62 -0.63
C LEU A 147 7.22 10.67 -0.04
N ALA A 148 8.48 10.30 0.19
CA ALA A 148 9.48 11.25 0.69
C ALA A 148 9.70 12.41 -0.29
N ALA A 149 9.68 12.15 -1.59
CA ALA A 149 9.80 13.19 -2.62
C ALA A 149 8.60 14.13 -2.67
N GLU A 150 7.39 13.62 -2.53
CA GLU A 150 6.16 14.40 -2.46
C GLU A 150 6.15 15.34 -1.24
N VAL A 151 6.48 14.81 -0.06
CA VAL A 151 6.58 15.59 1.17
C VAL A 151 7.66 16.68 1.05
N ALA A 152 8.84 16.32 0.54
CA ALA A 152 9.94 17.27 0.37
C ALA A 152 9.58 18.38 -0.63
N SER A 153 8.99 18.02 -1.76
CA SER A 153 8.54 19.00 -2.77
C SER A 153 7.50 19.96 -2.19
N THR A 154 6.49 19.44 -1.53
CA THR A 154 5.43 20.25 -0.91
C THR A 154 5.99 21.17 0.19
N TRP A 155 6.92 20.69 1.01
CA TRP A 155 7.59 21.49 2.04
C TRP A 155 8.40 22.63 1.43
N LEU A 156 9.24 22.34 0.43
CA LEU A 156 10.09 23.35 -0.23
C LEU A 156 9.24 24.40 -0.95
N GLN A 157 8.15 24.01 -1.60
CA GLN A 157 7.20 24.92 -2.22
C GLN A 157 6.53 25.82 -1.17
N THR A 158 6.05 25.25 -0.08
CA THR A 158 5.42 26.00 1.02
C THR A 158 6.40 27.00 1.65
N ARG A 159 7.64 26.58 1.88
CA ARG A 159 8.72 27.45 2.38
C ARG A 159 9.01 28.61 1.41
N SER A 160 9.05 28.31 0.10
CA SER A 160 9.22 29.35 -0.94
C SER A 160 8.07 30.36 -0.94
N LEU A 161 6.81 29.88 -0.85
CA LEU A 161 5.63 30.72 -0.79
C LEU A 161 5.64 31.63 0.45
N ARG A 162 6.01 31.10 1.63
CA ARG A 162 6.16 31.89 2.85
C ARG A 162 7.21 33.00 2.70
N ARG A 163 8.34 32.71 2.07
CA ARG A 163 9.37 33.72 1.80
C ARG A 163 8.88 34.80 0.84
N ARG A 164 8.13 34.40 -0.20
CA ARG A 164 7.49 35.37 -1.12
C ARG A 164 6.44 36.21 -0.41
N LEU A 165 5.70 35.64 0.53
CA LEU A 165 4.72 36.36 1.34
C LEU A 165 5.39 37.46 2.19
N THR A 166 6.51 37.14 2.85
CA THR A 166 7.28 38.15 3.58
C THR A 166 7.72 39.32 2.67
N LEU A 167 8.21 39.02 1.47
CA LEU A 167 8.57 40.05 0.50
C LEU A 167 7.36 40.85 -0.01
N ALA A 168 6.19 40.22 -0.12
CA ALA A 168 4.96 40.89 -0.50
C ALA A 168 4.46 41.84 0.63
N ASP A 169 4.61 41.43 1.89
CA ASP A 169 4.31 42.29 3.05
C ASP A 169 5.21 43.53 3.08
N ASP A 170 6.51 43.40 2.82
CA ASP A 170 7.46 44.53 2.71
C ASP A 170 7.10 45.44 1.52
N ALA A 171 6.74 44.86 0.38
CA ALA A 171 6.29 45.62 -0.80
C ALA A 171 5.00 46.40 -0.52
N LEU A 172 4.05 45.82 0.20
CA LEU A 172 2.83 46.50 0.63
C LEU A 172 3.11 47.68 1.56
N ALA A 173 4.04 47.53 2.51
CA ALA A 173 4.46 48.62 3.38
C ALA A 173 5.01 49.81 2.54
N THR A 174 5.92 49.53 1.61
CA THR A 174 6.47 50.54 0.69
C THR A 174 5.39 51.21 -0.18
N ARG A 175 4.42 50.43 -0.71
CA ARG A 175 3.31 51.01 -1.48
C ARG A 175 2.40 51.92 -0.66
N ARG A 176 2.17 51.59 0.63
CA ARG A 176 1.42 52.49 1.55
C ARG A 176 2.14 53.79 1.77
N GLU A 177 3.45 53.78 1.94
CA GLU A 177 4.26 54.98 2.08
C GLU A 177 4.21 55.86 0.81
N LEU A 178 4.36 55.24 -0.38
CA LEU A 178 4.26 55.94 -1.66
C LEU A 178 2.90 56.60 -1.84
N LEU A 179 1.81 55.91 -1.51
CA LEU A 179 0.46 56.49 -1.55
C LEU A 179 0.37 57.68 -0.58
N GLY A 180 0.92 57.55 0.65
CA GLY A 180 0.98 58.65 1.61
C GLY A 180 1.73 59.87 1.08
N PHE A 181 2.87 59.66 0.39
CA PHE A 181 3.61 60.75 -0.26
C PHE A 181 2.80 61.39 -1.40
N ALA A 182 2.15 60.63 -2.25
CA ALA A 182 1.32 61.15 -3.31
C ALA A 182 0.15 61.99 -2.77
N GLU A 183 -0.51 61.56 -1.68
CA GLU A 183 -1.58 62.29 -1.02
C GLU A 183 -1.09 63.62 -0.37
N VAL A 184 0.13 63.62 0.21
CA VAL A 184 0.75 64.86 0.73
C VAL A 184 1.06 65.83 -0.42
N ARG A 185 1.69 65.36 -1.49
CA ARG A 185 1.99 66.17 -2.68
C ARG A 185 0.74 66.77 -3.30
N ARG A 186 -0.35 66.01 -3.41
CA ARG A 186 -1.64 66.48 -3.88
C ARG A 186 -2.18 67.62 -3.00
N ARG A 187 -2.14 67.49 -1.67
CA ARG A 187 -2.60 68.54 -0.74
C ARG A 187 -1.83 69.86 -0.88
N HIS A 188 -0.57 69.75 -1.31
CA HIS A 188 0.26 70.95 -1.57
C HIS A 188 0.20 71.43 -3.03
N GLY A 189 -0.69 70.87 -3.86
CA GLY A 189 -0.83 71.26 -5.26
C GLY A 189 0.32 70.81 -6.18
N LEU A 190 1.15 69.86 -5.72
CA LEU A 190 2.33 69.31 -6.43
C LEU A 190 2.09 68.00 -7.16
N ALA A 191 0.86 67.46 -7.07
CA ALA A 191 0.43 66.26 -7.77
C ALA A 191 -1.06 66.38 -8.13
N ASP A 192 -1.49 65.64 -9.15
CA ASP A 192 -2.87 65.56 -9.58
C ASP A 192 -3.63 64.34 -8.94
N ASP A 193 -4.94 64.32 -9.09
CA ASP A 193 -5.77 63.23 -8.59
C ASP A 193 -5.45 61.86 -9.28
N ALA A 194 -4.98 61.91 -10.53
CA ALA A 194 -4.64 60.73 -11.29
C ALA A 194 -3.39 60.01 -10.72
N GLU A 195 -2.43 60.78 -10.16
CA GLU A 195 -1.26 60.21 -9.46
C GLU A 195 -1.70 59.42 -8.23
N VAL A 196 -2.57 60.01 -7.39
CA VAL A 196 -3.08 59.35 -6.18
C VAL A 196 -3.90 58.11 -6.52
N LEU A 197 -4.73 58.16 -7.58
CA LEU A 197 -5.53 57.05 -8.03
C LEU A 197 -4.65 55.88 -8.54
N ARG A 198 -3.56 56.19 -9.26
CA ARG A 198 -2.59 55.18 -9.73
C ARG A 198 -1.88 54.46 -8.57
N GLU A 199 -1.42 55.21 -7.56
CA GLU A 199 -0.78 54.64 -6.39
C GLU A 199 -1.77 53.80 -5.56
N ARG A 200 -3.03 54.24 -5.43
CA ARG A 200 -4.07 53.45 -4.76
C ARG A 200 -4.38 52.16 -5.51
N GLN A 201 -4.51 52.22 -6.83
CA GLN A 201 -4.70 51.03 -7.65
C GLN A 201 -3.53 50.03 -7.52
N SER A 202 -2.29 50.58 -7.48
CA SER A 202 -1.08 49.78 -7.32
C SER A 202 -1.01 49.09 -5.93
N LEU A 203 -1.47 49.78 -4.88
CA LEU A 203 -1.59 49.22 -3.54
C LEU A 203 -2.63 48.10 -3.49
N GLU A 204 -3.81 48.29 -4.08
CA GLU A 204 -4.85 47.26 -4.13
C GLU A 204 -4.41 46.03 -4.90
N GLN A 205 -3.73 46.19 -6.03
CA GLN A 205 -3.16 45.06 -6.79
C GLN A 205 -2.14 44.28 -5.97
N ALA A 206 -1.27 44.96 -5.24
CA ALA A 206 -0.28 44.33 -4.37
C ALA A 206 -0.97 43.58 -3.19
N SER A 207 -2.08 44.11 -2.65
CA SER A 207 -2.84 43.45 -1.60
C SER A 207 -3.47 42.17 -2.07
N VAL A 208 -4.09 42.14 -3.26
CA VAL A 208 -4.65 40.95 -3.87
C VAL A 208 -3.58 39.88 -4.13
N GLN A 209 -2.39 40.28 -4.61
CA GLN A 209 -1.28 39.33 -4.81
C GLN A 209 -0.78 38.75 -3.47
N ARG A 210 -0.73 39.56 -2.42
CA ARG A 210 -0.36 39.07 -1.09
C ARG A 210 -1.36 38.04 -0.55
N GLU A 211 -2.68 38.29 -0.72
CA GLU A 211 -3.72 37.37 -0.29
C GLU A 211 -3.67 36.04 -1.06
N ASP A 212 -3.41 36.06 -2.36
CA ASP A 212 -3.21 34.83 -3.17
C ASP A 212 -2.01 34.01 -2.67
N LEU A 213 -0.89 34.69 -2.37
CA LEU A 213 0.29 34.03 -1.80
C LEU A 213 0.00 33.41 -0.41
N GLN A 214 -0.77 34.11 0.43
CA GLN A 214 -1.18 33.61 1.73
C GLN A 214 -2.03 32.34 1.58
N ALA A 215 -3.05 32.38 0.73
CA ALA A 215 -3.94 31.24 0.51
C ALA A 215 -3.19 30.02 -0.02
N ARG A 216 -2.23 30.20 -0.93
CA ARG A 216 -1.38 29.12 -1.44
C ARG A 216 -0.43 28.56 -0.37
N ALA A 217 0.13 29.43 0.50
CA ALA A 217 0.99 28.99 1.59
C ALA A 217 0.21 28.16 2.61
N ASP A 218 -1.01 28.57 2.94
CA ASP A 218 -1.89 27.85 3.86
C ASP A 218 -2.35 26.50 3.27
N ALA A 219 -2.70 26.46 1.98
CA ALA A 219 -2.99 25.21 1.28
C ALA A 219 -1.81 24.22 1.34
N GLY A 220 -0.58 24.72 1.16
CA GLY A 220 0.62 23.89 1.29
C GLY A 220 0.83 23.31 2.69
N LEU A 221 0.47 24.07 3.74
CA LEU A 221 0.51 23.57 5.12
C LEU A 221 -0.53 22.49 5.39
N HIS A 222 -1.75 22.69 4.89
CA HIS A 222 -2.82 21.68 5.01
C HIS A 222 -2.48 20.38 4.27
N ALA A 223 -1.76 20.46 3.16
CA ALA A 223 -1.30 19.28 2.43
C ALA A 223 -0.21 18.49 3.19
N LEU A 224 0.47 19.11 4.15
CA LEU A 224 1.52 18.49 4.99
C LEU A 224 1.00 17.99 6.35
N ALA A 225 -0.24 18.31 6.71
CA ALA A 225 -0.86 17.95 7.98
C ALA A 225 -1.49 16.55 7.92
#